data_3b1ec0180f56a7dd120d001beec035cf
#
_entry.id   3b1ec0180f56a7dd120d001beec035cf
#
_cell.length_a   1.000
_cell.length_b   1.000
_cell.length_c   1.000
_cell.angle_alpha   90.00
_cell.angle_beta   90.00
_cell.angle_gamma   90.00
#
_symmetry.space_group_name_H-M   'P 1'
#
loop_
_entity.id
_entity.type
_entity.pdbx_description
1 polymer ?
#
loop_
_entity_poly.entity_id
_entity_poly.type
_entity_poly.pdbx_seq_one_letter_code
_entity_poly.pdbx_strand_id
1 'polypeptide(L)'
;MVIGDGTHARVDASSAAALLRLLVPGIDVHARVAELSGGQRRRVEIARVLLCPGGAVILDEPFTGLDTAARDACAEVVLDLLDGRMLLLATHDVADAQALDISDIITL
;
A
#
# COMPACT_ATOMS: atom_id res chain seq x y z
N MET A 1 5.43 -8.18 -13.08
CA MET A 1 4.51 -7.92 -14.15
C MET A 1 4.51 -6.46 -14.49
N VAL A 2 4.48 -6.16 -15.70
CA VAL A 2 4.46 -4.82 -16.14
C VAL A 2 3.29 -4.55 -17.01
N ILE A 3 2.65 -3.49 -16.73
CA ILE A 3 1.51 -3.10 -17.48
C ILE A 3 1.69 -1.66 -17.82
N GLY A 4 1.28 -1.29 -18.90
CA GLY A 4 1.31 0.07 -19.23
C GLY A 4 1.63 0.27 -20.67
N ASP A 5 2.11 1.41 -20.96
CA ASP A 5 2.37 1.88 -22.29
C ASP A 5 3.77 1.53 -22.79
N GLY A 6 4.47 0.68 -22.09
CA GLY A 6 5.83 0.32 -22.42
C GLY A 6 6.87 1.28 -21.92
N THR A 7 6.46 2.37 -21.29
CA THR A 7 7.39 3.33 -20.71
C THR A 7 7.57 3.17 -19.23
N HIS A 8 6.98 2.11 -18.67
CA HIS A 8 7.07 1.89 -17.26
C HIS A 8 8.50 1.83 -16.80
N ALA A 9 8.76 2.49 -15.71
CA ALA A 9 10.05 2.42 -15.08
C ALA A 9 10.18 1.10 -14.34
N ARG A 10 11.34 0.50 -14.44
CA ARG A 10 11.68 -0.61 -13.58
C ARG A 10 11.93 -0.05 -12.18
N VAL A 11 11.26 -0.59 -11.18
CA VAL A 11 11.51 -0.19 -9.80
C VAL A 11 12.81 -0.83 -9.35
N ASP A 12 13.78 -0.02 -8.99
CA ASP A 12 15.03 -0.53 -8.48
C ASP A 12 14.95 -0.82 -6.98
N ALA A 13 15.96 -1.53 -6.46
CA ALA A 13 15.99 -1.90 -5.06
C ALA A 13 16.06 -0.69 -4.13
N SER A 14 16.69 0.39 -4.57
CA SER A 14 16.80 1.61 -3.79
C SER A 14 15.45 2.29 -3.60
N SER A 15 14.65 2.37 -4.67
CA SER A 15 13.30 2.94 -4.61
C SER A 15 12.37 2.09 -3.76
N ALA A 16 12.47 0.77 -3.89
CA ALA A 16 11.67 -0.15 -3.09
C ALA A 16 12.01 -0.02 -1.60
N ALA A 17 13.29 0.07 -1.26
CA ALA A 17 13.73 0.25 0.12
C ALA A 17 13.24 1.59 0.69
N ALA A 18 13.29 2.65 -0.10
CA ALA A 18 12.79 3.96 0.33
C ALA A 18 11.28 3.91 0.63
N LEU A 19 10.51 3.26 -0.22
CA LEU A 19 9.07 3.11 0.01
C LEU A 19 8.78 2.28 1.27
N LEU A 20 9.50 1.18 1.46
CA LEU A 20 9.34 0.36 2.65
C LEU A 20 9.62 1.15 3.92
N ARG A 21 10.64 2.01 3.91
CA ARG A 21 10.94 2.83 5.08
C ARG A 21 9.86 3.88 5.37
N LEU A 22 9.17 4.35 4.34
CA LEU A 22 8.03 5.25 4.52
C LEU A 22 6.84 4.53 5.13
N LEU A 23 6.53 3.33 4.64
CA LEU A 23 5.39 2.55 5.10
C LEU A 23 5.63 1.87 6.45
N VAL A 24 6.85 1.45 6.69
CA VAL A 24 7.24 0.72 7.90
C VAL A 24 8.49 1.37 8.48
N PRO A 25 8.37 2.49 9.20
CA PRO A 25 9.52 3.14 9.82
C PRO A 25 10.28 2.16 10.73
N GLY A 26 11.59 2.13 10.57
CA GLY A 26 12.44 1.24 11.36
C GLY A 26 12.55 -0.19 10.85
N ILE A 27 11.96 -0.48 9.68
CA ILE A 27 12.07 -1.83 9.11
C ILE A 27 13.52 -2.14 8.75
N ASP A 28 13.92 -3.38 9.05
CA ASP A 28 15.13 -3.96 8.47
C ASP A 28 14.76 -4.51 7.08
N VAL A 29 15.22 -3.83 6.05
CA VAL A 29 14.87 -4.21 4.66
C VAL A 29 15.48 -5.55 4.25
N HIS A 30 16.40 -6.08 5.03
CA HIS A 30 16.98 -7.40 4.82
C HIS A 30 16.34 -8.48 5.69
N ALA A 31 15.36 -8.12 6.53
CA ALA A 31 14.66 -9.10 7.35
C ALA A 31 13.85 -10.07 6.51
N ARG A 32 13.73 -11.29 7.01
CA ARG A 32 12.82 -12.26 6.39
C ARG A 32 11.38 -11.89 6.71
N VAL A 33 10.48 -12.18 5.77
CA VAL A 33 9.04 -11.93 5.98
C VAL A 33 8.55 -12.60 7.26
N ALA A 34 9.06 -13.80 7.57
CA ALA A 34 8.67 -14.52 8.79
C ALA A 34 9.05 -13.79 10.08
N GLU A 35 10.00 -12.87 10.04
CA GLU A 35 10.45 -12.09 11.19
C GLU A 35 9.63 -10.82 11.42
N LEU A 36 8.74 -10.49 10.48
CA LEU A 36 7.95 -9.28 10.55
C LEU A 36 6.69 -9.50 11.40
N SER A 37 6.25 -8.45 12.08
CA SER A 37 4.94 -8.47 12.73
C SER A 37 3.83 -8.55 11.69
N GLY A 38 2.61 -8.87 12.12
CA GLY A 38 1.46 -8.89 11.23
C GLY A 38 1.22 -7.55 10.55
N GLY A 39 1.32 -6.45 11.30
CA GLY A 39 1.16 -5.09 10.75
C GLY A 39 2.28 -4.71 9.79
N GLN A 40 3.51 -5.08 10.10
CA GLN A 40 4.64 -4.84 9.20
C GLN A 40 4.48 -5.62 7.91
N ARG A 41 4.10 -6.88 8.00
CA ARG A 41 3.86 -7.74 6.84
C ARG A 41 2.77 -7.18 5.96
N ARG A 42 1.69 -6.68 6.57
CA ARG A 42 0.57 -6.09 5.85
C ARG A 42 1.03 -4.86 5.06
N ARG A 43 1.86 -4.02 5.66
CA ARG A 43 2.37 -2.81 5.00
C ARG A 43 3.36 -3.14 3.89
N VAL A 44 4.15 -4.21 4.04
CA VAL A 44 5.01 -4.71 2.96
C VAL A 44 4.16 -5.13 1.75
N GLU A 45 3.04 -5.78 1.97
CA GLU A 45 2.13 -6.14 0.88
C GLU A 45 1.56 -4.91 0.18
N ILE A 46 1.24 -3.85 0.92
CA ILE A 46 0.81 -2.58 0.33
C ILE A 46 1.93 -2.02 -0.56
N ALA A 47 3.17 -2.04 -0.10
CA ALA A 47 4.31 -1.59 -0.89
C ALA A 47 4.42 -2.36 -2.20
N ARG A 48 4.26 -3.68 -2.17
CA ARG A 48 4.32 -4.51 -3.37
C ARG A 48 3.28 -4.10 -4.38
N VAL A 49 2.06 -3.87 -3.94
CA VAL A 49 0.96 -3.47 -4.82
C VAL A 49 1.22 -2.10 -5.43
N LEU A 50 1.69 -1.15 -4.64
CA LEU A 50 1.98 0.20 -5.12
C LEU A 50 3.13 0.23 -6.13
N LEU A 51 4.07 -0.68 -6.00
CA LEU A 51 5.21 -0.75 -6.91
C LEU A 51 4.88 -1.47 -8.22
N CYS A 52 3.79 -2.23 -8.26
CA CYS A 52 3.35 -2.88 -9.49
C CYS A 52 2.77 -1.84 -10.45
N PRO A 53 3.28 -1.73 -11.67
CA PRO A 53 2.69 -0.83 -12.63
C PRO A 53 1.31 -1.34 -13.08
N GLY A 54 0.44 -0.41 -13.39
CA GLY A 54 -0.91 -0.72 -13.84
C GLY A 54 -1.83 0.45 -13.61
N GLY A 55 -3.04 0.38 -14.16
CA GLY A 55 -4.04 1.43 -14.06
C GLY A 55 -4.86 1.39 -12.78
N ALA A 56 -4.73 0.35 -11.98
CA ALA A 56 -5.52 0.18 -10.77
C ALA A 56 -4.68 -0.42 -9.65
N VAL A 57 -4.98 0.02 -8.44
CA VAL A 57 -4.43 -0.53 -7.20
C VAL A 57 -5.59 -1.17 -6.45
N ILE A 58 -5.45 -2.44 -6.10
CA ILE A 58 -6.48 -3.19 -5.38
C ILE A 58 -5.92 -3.55 -4.01
N LEU A 59 -6.61 -3.10 -2.97
CA LEU A 59 -6.23 -3.37 -1.59
C LEU A 59 -7.39 -4.09 -0.91
N ASP A 60 -7.09 -5.26 -0.34
CA ASP A 60 -8.06 -6.08 0.38
C ASP A 60 -7.70 -6.09 1.86
N GLU A 61 -8.55 -5.46 2.67
CA GLU A 61 -8.35 -5.32 4.13
C GLU A 61 -6.92 -4.88 4.47
N PRO A 62 -6.42 -3.78 3.87
CA PRO A 62 -4.98 -3.48 3.93
C PRO A 62 -4.51 -3.02 5.30
N PHE A 63 -5.42 -2.55 6.15
CA PHE A 63 -5.05 -1.93 7.41
C PHE A 63 -5.36 -2.81 8.63
N THR A 64 -5.70 -4.07 8.41
CA THR A 64 -5.95 -5.02 9.49
C THR A 64 -4.72 -5.13 10.38
N GLY A 65 -4.91 -4.98 11.67
CA GLY A 65 -3.83 -5.07 12.65
C GLY A 65 -3.05 -3.78 12.85
N LEU A 66 -3.38 -2.71 12.15
CA LEU A 66 -2.77 -1.41 12.34
C LEU A 66 -3.58 -0.57 13.32
N ASP A 67 -2.91 0.18 14.18
CA ASP A 67 -3.57 1.19 14.98
C ASP A 67 -3.95 2.39 14.11
N THR A 68 -4.70 3.33 14.67
CA THR A 68 -5.19 4.49 13.94
C THR A 68 -4.05 5.31 13.35
N ALA A 69 -3.00 5.54 14.11
CA ALA A 69 -1.87 6.35 13.66
C ALA A 69 -1.12 5.67 12.51
N ALA A 70 -0.87 4.38 12.62
CA ALA A 70 -0.20 3.61 11.57
C ALA A 70 -1.07 3.54 10.31
N ARG A 71 -2.38 3.34 10.47
CA ARG A 71 -3.32 3.35 9.36
C ARG A 71 -3.31 4.69 8.62
N ASP A 72 -3.42 5.78 9.35
CA ASP A 72 -3.50 7.10 8.74
C ASP A 72 -2.20 7.45 8.01
N ALA A 73 -1.06 7.13 8.59
CA ALA A 73 0.23 7.35 7.95
C ALA A 73 0.37 6.50 6.68
N CYS A 74 -0.06 5.26 6.73
CA CYS A 74 -0.02 4.36 5.58
C CYS A 74 -0.96 4.83 4.47
N ALA A 75 -2.16 5.26 4.83
CA ALA A 75 -3.13 5.78 3.87
C ALA A 75 -2.60 7.00 3.14
N GLU A 76 -1.91 7.88 3.85
CA GLU A 76 -1.31 9.08 3.26
C GLU A 76 -0.26 8.70 2.21
N VAL A 77 0.59 7.73 2.50
CA VAL A 77 1.57 7.24 1.53
C VAL A 77 0.89 6.62 0.32
N VAL A 78 -0.17 5.83 0.52
CA VAL A 78 -0.93 5.25 -0.58
C VAL A 78 -1.49 6.34 -1.49
N LEU A 79 -2.12 7.36 -0.91
CA LEU A 79 -2.69 8.45 -1.69
C LEU A 79 -1.63 9.21 -2.49
N ASP A 80 -0.49 9.46 -1.89
CA ASP A 80 0.60 10.18 -2.56
C ASP A 80 1.16 9.39 -3.74
N LEU A 81 1.12 8.07 -3.68
CA LEU A 81 1.74 7.21 -4.67
C LEU A 81 0.76 6.61 -5.68
N LEU A 82 -0.53 6.92 -5.57
CA LEU A 82 -1.50 6.43 -6.56
C LEU A 82 -1.21 6.96 -7.96
N ASP A 83 -0.77 8.18 -8.06
CA ASP A 83 -0.36 8.80 -9.32
C ASP A 83 -1.43 8.63 -10.42
N GLY A 84 -2.66 8.99 -10.09
CA GLY A 84 -3.78 8.93 -11.02
C GLY A 84 -4.37 7.56 -11.25
N ARG A 85 -3.85 6.53 -10.61
CA ARG A 85 -4.41 5.18 -10.75
C ARG A 85 -5.72 5.06 -9.98
N MET A 86 -6.59 4.16 -10.44
CA MET A 86 -7.80 3.82 -9.72
C MET A 86 -7.46 3.05 -8.45
N LEU A 87 -8.15 3.36 -7.37
CA LEU A 87 -8.02 2.60 -6.13
C LEU A 87 -9.31 1.84 -5.85
N LEU A 88 -9.19 0.52 -5.69
CA LEU A 88 -10.25 -0.36 -5.24
C LEU A 88 -9.90 -0.87 -3.85
N LEU A 89 -10.79 -0.62 -2.91
CA LEU A 89 -10.60 -1.01 -1.52
C LEU A 89 -11.71 -1.96 -1.09
N ALA A 90 -11.35 -3.15 -0.60
CA ALA A 90 -12.28 -4.03 0.08
C ALA A 90 -12.03 -3.91 1.57
N THR A 91 -13.03 -3.50 2.34
CA THR A 91 -12.88 -3.35 3.79
C THR A 91 -14.23 -3.47 4.48
N HIS A 92 -14.20 -3.88 5.75
CA HIS A 92 -15.35 -3.86 6.65
C HIS A 92 -15.37 -2.60 7.51
N ASP A 93 -14.36 -1.75 7.42
CA ASP A 93 -14.21 -0.58 8.29
C ASP A 93 -14.33 0.69 7.46
N VAL A 94 -15.40 1.45 7.72
CA VAL A 94 -15.65 2.72 7.05
C VAL A 94 -14.50 3.71 7.32
N ALA A 95 -13.88 3.64 8.47
CA ALA A 95 -12.74 4.51 8.80
C ALA A 95 -11.56 4.31 7.86
N ASP A 96 -11.35 3.09 7.37
CA ASP A 96 -10.30 2.82 6.38
C ASP A 96 -10.61 3.50 5.04
N ALA A 97 -11.86 3.46 4.61
CA ALA A 97 -12.29 4.13 3.40
C ALA A 97 -12.14 5.66 3.55
N GLN A 98 -12.48 6.19 4.71
CA GLN A 98 -12.31 7.61 4.99
C GLN A 98 -10.85 8.03 4.98
N ALA A 99 -9.97 7.20 5.54
CA ALA A 99 -8.54 7.47 5.55
C ALA A 99 -7.97 7.56 4.13
N LEU A 100 -8.54 6.80 3.19
CA LEU A 100 -8.14 6.80 1.78
C LEU A 100 -8.98 7.74 0.93
N ASP A 101 -9.77 8.59 1.57
CA ASP A 101 -10.58 9.61 0.89
C ASP A 101 -11.51 9.02 -0.19
N ILE A 102 -12.06 7.84 0.10
CA ILE A 102 -12.95 7.14 -0.82
C ILE A 102 -14.39 7.58 -0.56
N SER A 103 -15.07 8.01 -1.63
CA SER A 103 -16.45 8.46 -1.55
C SER A 103 -17.46 7.49 -2.18
N ASP A 104 -17.00 6.70 -3.14
CA ASP A 104 -17.89 5.76 -3.84
C ASP A 104 -17.83 4.40 -3.16
N ILE A 105 -18.94 3.98 -2.58
CA ILE A 105 -19.01 2.73 -1.82
C ILE A 105 -20.00 1.81 -2.48
N ILE A 106 -19.58 0.55 -2.70
CA ILE A 106 -20.44 -0.51 -3.18
C ILE A 106 -20.61 -1.51 -2.03
N THR A 107 -21.86 -1.76 -1.66
CA THR A 107 -22.16 -2.76 -0.64
C THR A 107 -22.61 -4.04 -1.32
N LEU A 108 -21.94 -5.11 -0.99
CA LEU A 108 -22.25 -6.43 -1.55
C LEU A 108 -23.20 -7.23 -0.66
#